data_a8d5188a072d1cdbf089fe3c4b8914aa
#
_entry.id   a8d5188a072d1cdbf089fe3c4b8914aa
#
_cell.length_a   1.000
_cell.length_b   1.000
_cell.length_c   1.000
_cell.angle_alpha   90.00
_cell.angle_beta   90.00
_cell.angle_gamma   90.00
#
_symmetry.space_group_name_H-M   'P 1'
#
loop_
_entity.id
_entity.type
_entity.pdbx_description
1 polymer ?
#
loop_
_entity_poly.entity_id
_entity_poly.type
_entity_poly.pdbx_seq_one_letter_code
_entity_poly.pdbx_strand_id
1 'polypeptide(L)'
;ILYTVLAFIAPLTVFFTGLLIKGNRNTVFTVVAVVACLPGCKFAVSMIMMFMQKPMSEKDFRQIEKHKNGLILGYELVISAYEKQTFLDSVAVCGNTVVGYTSREKSDIPFVEKHIQSILRQNGYYVNVKIFRKLPDYLNRLDSLWEHRESLEKDIRFTPDETYPDLTRNELILHTIYAISL
;
A
#
# COMPACT_ATOMS: atom_id res chain seq x y z
N ILE A 1 -4.62 3.01 -17.48
CA ILE A 1 -5.27 2.63 -18.78
C ILE A 1 -4.52 3.27 -19.95
N LEU A 2 -4.39 4.59 -20.01
CA LEU A 2 -3.76 5.28 -21.13
C LEU A 2 -2.31 4.81 -21.38
N TYR A 3 -1.48 4.75 -20.33
CA TYR A 3 -0.09 4.28 -20.45
C TYR A 3 -0.01 2.79 -20.86
N THR A 4 -0.93 1.96 -20.41
CA THR A 4 -0.98 0.54 -20.77
C THR A 4 -1.30 0.39 -22.26
N VAL A 5 -2.30 1.11 -22.76
CA VAL A 5 -2.65 1.11 -24.19
C VAL A 5 -1.49 1.62 -25.04
N LEU A 6 -0.85 2.71 -24.63
CA LEU A 6 0.30 3.29 -25.34
C LEU A 6 1.49 2.31 -25.40
N ALA A 7 1.74 1.57 -24.30
CA ALA A 7 2.81 0.58 -24.23
C ALA A 7 2.61 -0.61 -25.17
N PHE A 8 1.37 -0.94 -25.56
CA PHE A 8 1.08 -1.98 -26.54
C PHE A 8 1.06 -1.50 -27.98
N ILE A 9 0.86 -0.20 -28.24
CA ILE A 9 0.83 0.34 -29.61
C ILE A 9 2.19 0.15 -30.29
N ALA A 10 3.30 0.46 -29.61
CA ALA A 10 4.64 0.36 -30.21
C ALA A 10 4.99 -1.08 -30.67
N PRO A 11 4.89 -2.13 -29.84
CA PRO A 11 5.17 -3.49 -30.29
C PRO A 11 4.20 -3.98 -31.35
N LEU A 12 2.92 -3.58 -31.31
CA LEU A 12 1.95 -3.94 -32.35
C LEU A 12 2.30 -3.31 -33.70
N THR A 13 2.69 -2.04 -33.74
CA THR A 13 3.12 -1.38 -34.97
C THR A 13 4.35 -2.06 -35.58
N VAL A 14 5.35 -2.42 -34.77
CA VAL A 14 6.54 -3.17 -35.24
C VAL A 14 6.15 -4.54 -35.79
N PHE A 15 5.25 -5.24 -35.15
CA PHE A 15 4.76 -6.55 -35.62
C PHE A 15 4.05 -6.43 -36.96
N PHE A 16 3.08 -5.51 -37.10
CA PHE A 16 2.32 -5.34 -38.33
C PHE A 16 3.21 -4.84 -39.47
N THR A 17 4.14 -3.93 -39.22
CA THR A 17 5.10 -3.46 -40.24
C THR A 17 5.96 -4.62 -40.74
N GLY A 18 6.47 -5.47 -39.83
CA GLY A 18 7.24 -6.66 -40.18
C GLY A 18 6.44 -7.67 -41.04
N LEU A 19 5.16 -7.86 -40.70
CA LEU A 19 4.25 -8.76 -41.43
C LEU A 19 3.97 -8.25 -42.86
N LEU A 20 3.76 -6.92 -43.01
CA LEU A 20 3.49 -6.29 -44.31
C LEU A 20 4.71 -6.33 -45.25
N ILE A 21 5.93 -6.13 -44.68
CA ILE A 21 7.16 -6.05 -45.53
C ILE A 21 7.62 -7.46 -45.95
N LYS A 22 7.53 -8.45 -45.11
CA LYS A 22 8.11 -9.77 -45.36
C LYS A 22 7.11 -10.89 -45.64
N GLY A 23 5.80 -10.65 -45.44
CA GLY A 23 4.73 -11.64 -45.72
C GLY A 23 4.84 -12.92 -44.86
N ASN A 24 5.79 -12.98 -43.91
CA ASN A 24 6.06 -14.17 -43.11
C ASN A 24 6.12 -13.80 -41.62
N ARG A 25 5.57 -14.68 -40.74
CA ARG A 25 5.50 -14.46 -39.31
C ARG A 25 6.81 -14.74 -38.56
N ASN A 26 7.68 -15.60 -39.17
CA ASN A 26 8.95 -16.00 -38.56
C ASN A 26 10.08 -15.03 -38.95
N THR A 27 9.99 -13.79 -38.47
CA THR A 27 10.99 -12.77 -38.72
C THR A 27 11.56 -12.18 -37.46
N VAL A 28 12.72 -11.53 -37.58
CA VAL A 28 13.34 -10.78 -36.46
C VAL A 28 12.37 -9.74 -35.86
N PHE A 29 11.51 -9.15 -36.70
CA PHE A 29 10.49 -8.21 -36.26
C PHE A 29 9.50 -8.82 -35.28
N THR A 30 9.14 -10.10 -35.44
CA THR A 30 8.27 -10.81 -34.49
C THR A 30 8.96 -10.98 -33.13
N VAL A 31 10.24 -11.35 -33.12
CA VAL A 31 11.01 -11.51 -31.87
C VAL A 31 11.12 -10.16 -31.14
N VAL A 32 11.44 -9.10 -31.87
CA VAL A 32 11.53 -7.75 -31.30
C VAL A 32 10.17 -7.29 -30.74
N ALA A 33 9.09 -7.53 -31.45
CA ALA A 33 7.74 -7.19 -30.99
C ALA A 33 7.35 -7.94 -29.70
N VAL A 34 7.67 -9.26 -29.63
CA VAL A 34 7.41 -10.07 -28.42
C VAL A 34 8.19 -9.54 -27.21
N VAL A 35 9.48 -9.25 -27.39
CA VAL A 35 10.31 -8.67 -26.31
C VAL A 35 9.78 -7.30 -25.88
N ALA A 36 9.37 -6.48 -26.84
CA ALA A 36 8.81 -5.15 -26.58
C ALA A 36 7.43 -5.20 -25.88
N CYS A 37 6.71 -6.34 -25.93
CA CYS A 37 5.47 -6.53 -25.17
C CYS A 37 5.69 -6.74 -23.66
N LEU A 38 6.89 -7.14 -23.20
CA LEU A 38 7.16 -7.43 -21.79
C LEU A 38 6.86 -6.24 -20.85
N PRO A 39 7.32 -5.00 -21.14
CA PRO A 39 6.94 -3.84 -20.34
C PRO A 39 5.42 -3.59 -20.34
N GLY A 40 4.77 -3.79 -21.49
CA GLY A 40 3.31 -3.66 -21.62
C GLY A 40 2.57 -4.65 -20.71
N CYS A 41 3.02 -5.89 -20.63
CA CYS A 41 2.45 -6.91 -19.73
C CYS A 41 2.58 -6.51 -18.26
N LYS A 42 3.70 -5.92 -17.86
CA LYS A 42 3.87 -5.40 -16.48
C LYS A 42 2.82 -4.34 -16.15
N PHE A 43 2.61 -3.38 -17.05
CA PHE A 43 1.59 -2.34 -16.87
C PHE A 43 0.17 -2.94 -16.86
N ALA A 44 -0.10 -3.95 -17.70
CA ALA A 44 -1.39 -4.62 -17.75
C ALA A 44 -1.69 -5.35 -16.43
N VAL A 45 -0.71 -6.08 -15.87
CA VAL A 45 -0.86 -6.76 -14.59
C VAL A 45 -1.11 -5.75 -13.46
N SER A 46 -0.33 -4.67 -13.39
CA SER A 46 -0.54 -3.61 -12.40
C SER A 46 -1.93 -2.98 -12.52
N MET A 47 -2.41 -2.75 -13.73
CA MET A 47 -3.75 -2.24 -13.99
C MET A 47 -4.84 -3.20 -13.52
N ILE A 48 -4.72 -4.50 -13.82
CA ILE A 48 -5.68 -5.52 -13.38
C ILE A 48 -5.71 -5.59 -11.84
N MET A 49 -4.54 -5.60 -11.21
CA MET A 49 -4.44 -5.59 -9.75
C MET A 49 -5.13 -4.38 -9.13
N MET A 50 -4.97 -3.21 -9.74
CA MET A 50 -5.62 -1.97 -9.28
C MET A 50 -7.16 -2.04 -9.42
N PHE A 51 -7.66 -2.62 -10.52
CA PHE A 51 -9.11 -2.84 -10.71
C PHE A 51 -9.71 -3.89 -9.77
N MET A 52 -8.92 -4.87 -9.34
CA MET A 52 -9.36 -5.88 -8.37
C MET A 52 -9.44 -5.33 -6.94
N GLN A 53 -8.81 -4.19 -6.67
CA GLN A 53 -8.89 -3.53 -5.38
C GLN A 53 -10.25 -2.84 -5.26
N LYS A 54 -11.06 -3.30 -4.31
CA LYS A 54 -12.27 -2.57 -3.91
C LYS A 54 -11.85 -1.43 -2.99
N PRO A 55 -12.15 -0.18 -3.33
CA PRO A 55 -11.91 0.93 -2.41
C PRO A 55 -12.72 0.75 -1.12
N MET A 56 -12.28 1.38 -0.07
CA MET A 56 -13.00 1.42 1.20
C MET A 56 -14.41 2.00 1.00
N SER A 57 -15.39 1.51 1.79
CA SER A 57 -16.73 2.08 1.77
C SER A 57 -16.69 3.56 2.17
N GLU A 58 -17.39 4.41 1.41
CA GLU A 58 -17.51 5.84 1.74
C GLU A 58 -18.12 6.08 3.14
N LYS A 59 -18.99 5.17 3.58
CA LYS A 59 -19.58 5.22 4.93
C LYS A 59 -18.52 4.98 6.00
N ASP A 60 -17.64 3.98 5.79
CA ASP A 60 -16.58 3.65 6.74
C ASP A 60 -15.55 4.78 6.77
N PHE A 61 -15.18 5.32 5.61
CA PHE A 61 -14.29 6.47 5.51
C PHE A 61 -14.80 7.67 6.32
N ARG A 62 -16.07 8.04 6.13
CA ARG A 62 -16.68 9.17 6.86
C ARG A 62 -16.77 8.93 8.37
N GLN A 63 -16.95 7.68 8.80
CA GLN A 63 -16.93 7.34 10.21
C GLN A 63 -15.53 7.45 10.80
N ILE A 64 -14.53 6.92 10.11
CA ILE A 64 -13.12 7.01 10.55
C ILE A 64 -12.67 8.48 10.60
N GLU A 65 -13.01 9.30 9.60
CA GLU A 65 -12.67 10.74 9.60
C GLU A 65 -13.28 11.50 10.79
N LYS A 66 -14.47 11.12 11.25
CA LYS A 66 -15.08 11.72 12.46
C LYS A 66 -14.30 11.39 13.74
N HIS A 67 -13.69 10.21 13.82
CA HIS A 67 -12.93 9.73 14.98
C HIS A 67 -11.42 9.98 14.84
N LYS A 68 -10.99 10.66 13.78
CA LYS A 68 -9.58 10.98 13.54
C LYS A 68 -8.96 11.85 14.63
N ASN A 69 -9.71 12.83 15.15
CA ASN A 69 -9.35 13.70 16.29
C ASN A 69 -7.90 14.26 16.26
N GLY A 70 -7.27 14.35 15.08
CA GLY A 70 -5.88 14.80 14.94
C GLY A 70 -4.83 13.68 14.99
N LEU A 71 -5.21 12.41 15.04
CA LEU A 71 -4.31 11.28 14.83
C LEU A 71 -3.82 11.24 13.37
N ILE A 72 -2.62 10.71 13.16
CA ILE A 72 -2.05 10.52 11.83
C ILE A 72 -2.58 9.20 11.27
N LEU A 73 -3.37 9.30 10.19
CA LEU A 73 -3.98 8.17 9.52
C LEU A 73 -3.46 7.99 8.09
N GLY A 74 -3.29 6.73 7.70
CA GLY A 74 -3.11 6.32 6.30
C GLY A 74 -4.33 5.55 5.84
N TYR A 75 -4.66 5.63 4.56
CA TYR A 75 -5.82 4.98 3.95
C TYR A 75 -5.41 4.12 2.77
N GLU A 76 -6.20 3.06 2.53
CA GLU A 76 -6.12 2.20 1.34
C GLU A 76 -4.72 1.62 1.09
N LEU A 77 -4.09 1.06 2.12
CA LEU A 77 -2.78 0.45 2.01
C LEU A 77 -2.87 -1.02 1.56
N VAL A 78 -1.98 -1.38 0.66
CA VAL A 78 -1.83 -2.77 0.20
C VAL A 78 -0.51 -3.30 0.69
N ILE A 79 -0.53 -3.99 1.81
CA ILE A 79 0.68 -4.61 2.36
C ILE A 79 0.99 -5.88 1.57
N SER A 80 2.12 -5.85 0.86
CA SER A 80 2.62 -6.95 0.07
C SER A 80 3.72 -7.67 0.82
N ALA A 81 3.49 -8.92 1.21
CA ALA A 81 4.43 -9.73 1.92
C ALA A 81 4.54 -11.12 1.30
N TYR A 82 5.70 -11.43 0.71
CA TYR A 82 5.94 -12.65 -0.05
C TYR A 82 4.89 -12.84 -1.16
N GLU A 83 4.12 -13.93 -1.12
CA GLU A 83 3.06 -14.23 -2.10
C GLU A 83 1.67 -13.74 -1.66
N LYS A 84 1.56 -13.14 -0.45
CA LYS A 84 0.30 -12.68 0.12
C LYS A 84 0.18 -11.17 0.04
N GLN A 85 -0.95 -10.70 -0.43
CA GLN A 85 -1.34 -9.30 -0.39
C GLN A 85 -2.47 -9.12 0.60
N THR A 86 -2.34 -8.17 1.49
CA THR A 86 -3.38 -7.82 2.44
C THR A 86 -3.70 -6.35 2.34
N PHE A 87 -4.99 -6.07 2.24
CA PHE A 87 -5.51 -4.73 2.13
C PHE A 87 -5.88 -4.22 3.51
N LEU A 88 -5.37 -3.06 3.86
CA LEU A 88 -5.75 -2.32 5.05
C LEU A 88 -6.49 -1.06 4.61
N ASP A 89 -7.75 -0.96 5.02
CA ASP A 89 -8.59 0.17 4.67
C ASP A 89 -8.12 1.46 5.38
N SER A 90 -7.66 1.32 6.62
CA SER A 90 -7.06 2.44 7.36
C SER A 90 -6.00 1.96 8.34
N VAL A 91 -4.99 2.80 8.57
CA VAL A 91 -3.95 2.61 9.59
C VAL A 91 -3.76 3.91 10.34
N ALA A 92 -3.74 3.86 11.67
CA ALA A 92 -3.44 4.99 12.53
C ALA A 92 -2.20 4.73 13.35
N VAL A 93 -1.41 5.77 13.57
CA VAL A 93 -0.17 5.73 14.35
C VAL A 93 -0.27 6.70 15.50
N CYS A 94 0.01 6.21 16.72
CA CYS A 94 0.10 7.02 17.91
C CYS A 94 1.18 6.48 18.85
N GLY A 95 2.27 7.21 19.02
CA GLY A 95 3.39 6.81 19.86
C GLY A 95 3.99 5.46 19.47
N ASN A 96 3.94 4.48 20.38
CA ASN A 96 4.41 3.12 20.16
C ASN A 96 3.29 2.15 19.74
N THR A 97 2.17 2.67 19.26
CA THR A 97 1.02 1.86 18.87
C THR A 97 0.62 2.17 17.43
N VAL A 98 0.49 1.12 16.63
CA VAL A 98 -0.06 1.15 15.28
C VAL A 98 -1.34 0.33 15.27
N VAL A 99 -2.43 0.93 14.84
CA VAL A 99 -3.71 0.25 14.70
C VAL A 99 -4.17 0.29 13.26
N GLY A 100 -4.64 -0.85 12.77
CA GLY A 100 -5.16 -0.96 11.40
C GLY A 100 -6.58 -1.48 11.38
N TYR A 101 -7.29 -1.18 10.30
CA TYR A 101 -8.61 -1.71 10.00
C TYR A 101 -8.62 -2.37 8.63
N THR A 102 -9.28 -3.51 8.54
CA THR A 102 -9.54 -4.18 7.26
C THR A 102 -10.96 -4.72 7.23
N SER A 103 -11.71 -4.35 6.20
CA SER A 103 -13.06 -4.88 5.94
C SER A 103 -13.05 -6.27 5.31
N ARG A 104 -11.86 -6.78 4.95
CA ARG A 104 -11.73 -8.05 4.22
C ARG A 104 -11.61 -9.25 5.17
N GLU A 105 -12.57 -10.17 5.10
CA GLU A 105 -12.61 -11.37 5.94
C GLU A 105 -11.43 -12.34 5.71
N LYS A 106 -10.93 -12.43 4.48
CA LYS A 106 -9.88 -13.38 4.08
C LYS A 106 -8.46 -12.91 4.42
N SER A 107 -8.29 -11.77 5.06
CA SER A 107 -6.99 -11.24 5.45
C SER A 107 -6.37 -12.07 6.59
N ASP A 108 -5.10 -12.46 6.44
CA ASP A 108 -4.32 -13.14 7.45
C ASP A 108 -3.75 -12.11 8.45
N ILE A 109 -4.59 -11.66 9.39
CA ILE A 109 -4.25 -10.59 10.33
C ILE A 109 -2.97 -10.89 11.12
N PRO A 110 -2.79 -12.07 11.76
CA PRO A 110 -1.59 -12.35 12.53
C PRO A 110 -0.30 -12.25 11.71
N PHE A 111 -0.37 -12.65 10.45
CA PHE A 111 0.76 -12.56 9.52
C PHE A 111 1.12 -11.11 9.22
N VAL A 112 0.12 -10.28 8.90
CA VAL A 112 0.33 -8.87 8.57
C VAL A 112 0.80 -8.06 9.78
N GLU A 113 0.22 -8.28 10.96
CA GLU A 113 0.67 -7.66 12.21
C GLU A 113 2.17 -7.92 12.45
N LYS A 114 2.59 -9.19 12.35
CA LYS A 114 3.99 -9.58 12.52
C LYS A 114 4.89 -9.00 11.44
N HIS A 115 4.42 -8.96 10.19
CA HIS A 115 5.19 -8.44 9.07
C HIS A 115 5.45 -6.94 9.24
N ILE A 116 4.41 -6.14 9.47
CA ILE A 116 4.55 -4.70 9.73
C ILE A 116 5.44 -4.46 10.95
N GLN A 117 5.21 -5.19 12.04
CA GLN A 117 6.01 -5.06 13.27
C GLN A 117 7.48 -5.38 13.02
N SER A 118 7.78 -6.43 12.25
CA SER A 118 9.15 -6.82 11.91
C SER A 118 9.87 -5.73 11.12
N ILE A 119 9.21 -5.15 10.11
CA ILE A 119 9.80 -4.10 9.28
C ILE A 119 10.01 -2.81 10.08
N LEU A 120 9.03 -2.41 10.87
CA LEU A 120 9.17 -1.24 11.73
C LEU A 120 10.31 -1.43 12.73
N ARG A 121 10.46 -2.63 13.30
CA ARG A 121 11.57 -2.96 14.20
C ARG A 121 12.92 -2.92 13.50
N GLN A 122 13.02 -3.37 12.23
CA GLN A 122 14.26 -3.27 11.43
C GLN A 122 14.66 -1.80 11.18
N ASN A 123 13.68 -0.90 11.10
CA ASN A 123 13.89 0.54 10.98
C ASN A 123 14.02 1.26 12.35
N GLY A 124 14.20 0.51 13.45
CA GLY A 124 14.42 1.09 14.78
C GLY A 124 13.14 1.48 15.52
N TYR A 125 11.96 1.22 14.98
CA TYR A 125 10.68 1.54 15.61
C TYR A 125 10.11 0.33 16.36
N TYR A 126 10.16 0.37 17.68
CA TYR A 126 9.57 -0.67 18.55
C TYR A 126 8.12 -0.32 18.84
N VAL A 127 7.24 -0.81 17.98
CA VAL A 127 5.80 -0.53 18.05
C VAL A 127 4.99 -1.81 18.22
N ASN A 128 3.82 -1.66 18.83
CA ASN A 128 2.81 -2.72 18.89
C ASN A 128 1.81 -2.50 17.74
N VAL A 129 1.61 -3.52 16.92
CA VAL A 129 0.71 -3.47 15.76
C VAL A 129 -0.52 -4.31 16.04
N LYS A 130 -1.70 -3.72 15.88
CA LYS A 130 -2.99 -4.40 16.03
C LYS A 130 -3.94 -4.07 14.91
N ILE A 131 -4.49 -5.10 14.26
CA ILE A 131 -5.41 -4.95 13.15
C ILE A 131 -6.80 -5.44 13.54
N PHE A 132 -7.81 -4.63 13.26
CA PHE A 132 -9.21 -4.89 13.57
C PHE A 132 -10.00 -5.25 12.30
N ARG A 133 -10.95 -6.19 12.42
CA ARG A 133 -11.91 -6.51 11.36
C ARG A 133 -13.24 -5.80 11.53
N LYS A 134 -13.55 -5.41 12.74
CA LYS A 134 -14.82 -4.73 13.05
C LYS A 134 -14.57 -3.24 13.16
N LEU A 135 -15.29 -2.47 12.38
CA LEU A 135 -15.17 -1.01 12.39
C LEU A 135 -15.43 -0.40 13.77
N PRO A 136 -16.48 -0.80 14.53
CA PRO A 136 -16.70 -0.24 15.87
C PRO A 136 -15.52 -0.43 16.83
N ASP A 137 -14.89 -1.60 16.80
CA ASP A 137 -13.73 -1.89 17.68
C ASP A 137 -12.54 -1.00 17.30
N TYR A 138 -12.36 -0.77 16.00
CA TYR A 138 -11.33 0.14 15.50
C TYR A 138 -11.60 1.60 15.89
N LEU A 139 -12.83 2.09 15.74
CA LEU A 139 -13.23 3.46 16.13
C LEU A 139 -13.05 3.69 17.63
N ASN A 140 -13.51 2.77 18.47
CA ASN A 140 -13.30 2.84 19.92
C ASN A 140 -11.81 2.88 20.27
N ARG A 141 -10.99 2.16 19.50
CA ARG A 141 -9.54 2.19 19.70
C ARG A 141 -8.92 3.51 19.28
N LEU A 142 -9.39 4.13 18.20
CA LEU A 142 -8.94 5.48 17.79
C LEU A 142 -9.25 6.51 18.88
N ASP A 143 -10.46 6.52 19.42
CA ASP A 143 -10.85 7.44 20.50
C ASP A 143 -9.99 7.22 21.74
N SER A 144 -9.77 5.96 22.15
CA SER A 144 -8.89 5.65 23.26
C SER A 144 -7.43 6.09 23.03
N LEU A 145 -6.91 5.98 21.81
CA LEU A 145 -5.57 6.46 21.48
C LEU A 145 -5.48 8.00 21.55
N TRP A 146 -6.53 8.68 21.11
CA TRP A 146 -6.58 10.12 21.21
C TRP A 146 -6.64 10.60 22.67
N GLU A 147 -7.51 10.01 23.48
CA GLU A 147 -7.63 10.35 24.91
C GLU A 147 -6.32 10.16 25.68
N HIS A 148 -5.55 9.13 25.34
CA HIS A 148 -4.29 8.79 26.02
C HIS A 148 -3.03 9.25 25.27
N ARG A 149 -3.18 10.04 24.21
CA ARG A 149 -2.08 10.43 23.31
C ARG A 149 -0.89 11.02 24.06
N GLU A 150 -1.14 11.97 24.97
CA GLU A 150 -0.07 12.64 25.73
C GLU A 150 0.72 11.63 26.57
N SER A 151 0.04 10.67 27.18
CA SER A 151 0.66 9.60 27.97
C SER A 151 1.47 8.63 27.11
N LEU A 152 0.97 8.32 25.88
CA LEU A 152 1.62 7.40 24.96
C LEU A 152 2.86 7.98 24.29
N GLU A 153 2.94 9.32 24.18
CA GLU A 153 4.04 10.02 23.53
C GLU A 153 5.08 10.60 24.51
N LYS A 154 4.74 10.72 25.80
CA LYS A 154 5.53 11.42 26.84
C LYS A 154 6.97 10.89 27.00
N ASP A 155 7.15 9.57 26.96
CA ASP A 155 8.45 8.93 27.25
C ASP A 155 9.23 8.56 26.00
N ILE A 156 8.77 9.01 24.82
CA ILE A 156 9.40 8.67 23.55
C ILE A 156 10.49 9.68 23.22
N ARG A 157 11.75 9.25 23.30
CA ARG A 157 12.88 10.01 22.77
C ARG A 157 12.93 9.83 21.26
N PHE A 158 12.83 10.92 20.54
CA PHE A 158 12.89 10.92 19.07
C PHE A 158 14.02 11.87 18.62
N THR A 159 14.87 11.34 17.75
CA THR A 159 15.88 12.15 17.02
C THR A 159 15.37 12.31 15.60
N PRO A 160 15.25 13.54 15.07
CA PRO A 160 14.82 13.73 13.69
C PRO A 160 15.69 12.94 12.70
N ASP A 161 15.06 12.40 11.68
CA ASP A 161 15.76 11.67 10.61
C ASP A 161 16.51 12.67 9.72
N GLU A 162 17.74 12.35 9.34
CA GLU A 162 18.56 13.21 8.46
C GLU A 162 17.93 13.41 7.08
N THR A 163 17.19 12.40 6.61
CA THR A 163 16.56 12.40 5.28
C THR A 163 15.22 13.14 5.28
N TYR A 164 14.51 13.13 6.42
CA TYR A 164 13.18 13.73 6.58
C TYR A 164 13.08 14.52 7.89
N PRO A 165 13.82 15.66 8.00
CA PRO A 165 13.93 16.40 9.26
C PRO A 165 12.61 17.03 9.71
N ASP A 166 11.68 17.29 8.77
CA ASP A 166 10.40 17.94 9.03
C ASP A 166 9.30 16.98 9.51
N LEU A 167 9.53 15.65 9.42
CA LEU A 167 8.53 14.66 9.80
C LEU A 167 8.62 14.32 11.28
N THR A 168 7.46 14.25 11.91
CA THR A 168 7.33 13.71 13.27
C THR A 168 7.58 12.19 13.27
N ARG A 169 7.90 11.63 14.43
CA ARG A 169 8.10 10.18 14.57
C ARG A 169 6.90 9.35 14.08
N ASN A 170 5.68 9.78 14.37
CA ASN A 170 4.47 9.09 13.93
C ASN A 170 4.32 9.12 12.40
N GLU A 171 4.67 10.24 11.78
CA GLU A 171 4.70 10.39 10.32
C GLU A 171 5.77 9.51 9.67
N LEU A 172 6.95 9.41 10.27
CA LEU A 172 8.01 8.50 9.79
C LEU A 172 7.61 7.03 9.87
N ILE A 173 6.94 6.62 10.95
CA ILE A 173 6.39 5.27 11.08
C ILE A 173 5.36 5.03 9.98
N LEU A 174 4.45 5.95 9.74
CA LEU A 174 3.47 5.84 8.66
C LEU A 174 4.14 5.82 7.28
N HIS A 175 5.14 6.68 7.07
CA HIS A 175 5.94 6.71 5.84
C HIS A 175 6.63 5.37 5.58
N THR A 176 7.19 4.73 6.63
CA THR A 176 7.78 3.38 6.53
C THR A 176 6.72 2.34 6.14
N ILE A 177 5.50 2.45 6.68
CA ILE A 177 4.39 1.56 6.30
C ILE A 177 3.98 1.80 4.83
N TYR A 178 3.97 3.05 4.36
CA TYR A 178 3.73 3.35 2.94
C TYR A 178 4.81 2.78 2.04
N ALA A 179 6.07 2.79 2.46
CA ALA A 179 7.18 2.24 1.67
C ALA A 179 7.07 0.72 1.41
N ILE A 180 6.33 -0.01 2.23
CA ILE A 180 6.05 -1.45 2.05
C ILE A 180 4.66 -1.72 1.45
N SER A 181 3.90 -0.68 1.20
CA SER A 181 2.64 -0.75 0.48
C SER A 181 2.89 -0.57 -1.03
N LEU A 182 2.06 -1.24 -1.83
CA LEU A 182 2.07 -1.09 -3.29
C LEU A 182 1.27 0.13 -3.73
#